data_943955da5b022b1b95b6eddbcf09fa31
#
_entry.id   943955da5b022b1b95b6eddbcf09fa31
#
_cell.length_a   1.000
_cell.length_b   1.000
_cell.length_c   1.000
_cell.angle_alpha   90.00
_cell.angle_beta   90.00
_cell.angle_gamma   90.00
#
_symmetry.space_group_name_H-M   'P 1'
#
loop_
_entity.id
_entity.type
_entity.pdbx_description
1 polymer ?
#
loop_
_entity_poly.entity_id
_entity_poly.type
_entity_poly.pdbx_seq_one_letter_code
_entity_poly.pdbx_strand_id
1 'polypeptide(L)'
;MKNKFLLFTFVASICTTNMIAGNISDTIVPTKHNKQFTIGELAEIQPGLGSIMREFGHRFYIAYYAAKANNWDLAKYQINEILEAQEIVEVTRPKYAKQLKSFENSSIKKLQNSIEKKDWKLFKQKYNETTNACNACHTVNGHPYIKYQLPKKEPKYLRMSL
;
A
#
# COMPACT_ATOMS: atom_id res chain seq x y z
N MET A 1 80.02 31.81 9.47
CA MET A 1 79.17 30.58 9.51
C MET A 1 77.82 30.98 8.98
N LYS A 2 77.47 30.60 7.73
CA LYS A 2 76.19 30.96 7.08
C LYS A 2 75.33 29.71 7.05
N ASN A 3 74.26 29.69 7.86
CA ASN A 3 73.29 28.63 7.85
C ASN A 3 72.32 28.81 6.68
N LYS A 4 72.32 27.88 5.74
CA LYS A 4 71.32 27.79 4.69
C LYS A 4 70.17 26.96 5.19
N PHE A 5 68.98 27.58 5.42
CA PHE A 5 67.72 26.90 5.69
C PHE A 5 67.16 26.43 4.35
N LEU A 6 67.05 25.12 4.20
CA LEU A 6 66.41 24.49 3.05
C LEU A 6 64.91 24.39 3.34
N LEU A 7 64.06 25.14 2.63
CA LEU A 7 62.60 25.09 2.71
C LEU A 7 62.14 23.93 1.83
N PHE A 8 61.68 22.86 2.46
CA PHE A 8 60.98 21.76 1.76
C PHE A 8 59.51 22.14 1.58
N THR A 9 59.10 22.51 0.37
CA THR A 9 57.69 22.68 0.00
C THR A 9 57.07 21.33 -0.29
N PHE A 10 56.20 20.90 0.63
CA PHE A 10 55.38 19.69 0.46
C PHE A 10 54.17 20.06 -0.42
N VAL A 11 54.19 19.66 -1.70
CA VAL A 11 53.02 19.78 -2.58
C VAL A 11 52.09 18.62 -2.29
N ALA A 12 51.06 18.86 -1.49
CA ALA A 12 49.98 17.91 -1.29
C ALA A 12 49.11 17.88 -2.56
N SER A 13 49.31 16.86 -3.38
CA SER A 13 48.41 16.57 -4.51
C SER A 13 47.06 16.08 -3.98
N ILE A 14 46.06 16.95 -3.95
CA ILE A 14 44.69 16.59 -3.61
C ILE A 14 44.12 15.87 -4.84
N CYS A 15 44.13 14.53 -4.79
CA CYS A 15 43.44 13.71 -5.76
C CYS A 15 41.93 13.80 -5.48
N THR A 16 41.24 14.75 -6.11
CA THR A 16 39.77 14.80 -6.09
C THR A 16 39.23 13.66 -6.96
N THR A 17 38.93 12.52 -6.37
CA THR A 17 38.13 11.50 -7.03
C THR A 17 36.73 12.05 -7.19
N ASN A 18 36.38 12.53 -8.36
CA ASN A 18 35.00 12.75 -8.74
C ASN A 18 34.29 11.38 -8.76
N MET A 19 33.67 10.98 -7.65
CA MET A 19 32.70 9.92 -7.67
C MET A 19 31.51 10.43 -8.49
N ILE A 20 31.43 10.01 -9.74
CA ILE A 20 30.19 10.10 -10.53
C ILE A 20 29.25 9.13 -9.84
N ALA A 21 28.40 9.63 -8.94
CA ALA A 21 27.30 8.87 -8.40
C ALA A 21 26.37 8.56 -9.58
N GLY A 22 26.46 7.35 -10.12
CA GLY A 22 25.52 6.87 -11.13
C GLY A 22 24.11 7.02 -10.58
N ASN A 23 23.17 7.42 -11.44
CA ASN A 23 21.76 7.53 -11.04
C ASN A 23 21.28 6.13 -10.64
N ILE A 24 20.83 5.96 -9.39
CA ILE A 24 20.33 4.67 -8.87
C ILE A 24 19.19 4.13 -9.75
N SER A 25 18.39 4.99 -10.37
CA SER A 25 17.31 4.56 -11.26
C SER A 25 17.79 3.76 -12.47
N ASP A 26 19.04 3.95 -12.90
CA ASP A 26 19.64 3.30 -14.06
C ASP A 26 20.32 1.96 -13.69
N THR A 27 20.34 1.59 -12.42
CA THR A 27 20.90 0.31 -11.95
C THR A 27 20.10 -0.86 -12.52
N ILE A 28 20.82 -1.78 -13.19
CA ILE A 28 20.20 -2.96 -13.83
C ILE A 28 19.97 -4.07 -12.79
N VAL A 29 18.76 -4.61 -12.79
CA VAL A 29 18.36 -5.76 -11.96
C VAL A 29 18.05 -6.96 -12.87
N PRO A 30 18.76 -8.10 -12.73
CA PRO A 30 18.47 -9.28 -13.50
C PRO A 30 17.15 -9.93 -13.05
N THR A 31 16.40 -10.49 -14.00
CA THR A 31 15.16 -11.21 -13.72
C THR A 31 15.26 -12.70 -14.06
N LYS A 32 14.33 -13.51 -13.55
CA LYS A 32 14.28 -14.97 -13.80
C LYS A 32 14.05 -15.35 -15.29
N HIS A 33 13.58 -14.41 -16.09
CA HIS A 33 13.20 -14.69 -17.50
C HIS A 33 14.23 -14.13 -18.49
N ASN A 34 15.50 -14.07 -18.10
CA ASN A 34 16.60 -13.51 -18.91
C ASN A 34 16.34 -12.09 -19.43
N LYS A 35 15.48 -11.34 -18.75
CA LYS A 35 15.26 -9.92 -18.97
C LYS A 35 16.02 -9.13 -17.93
N GLN A 36 16.40 -7.94 -18.29
CA GLN A 36 17.00 -6.97 -17.39
C GLN A 36 16.06 -5.77 -17.29
N PHE A 37 15.85 -5.28 -16.07
CA PHE A 37 15.14 -4.04 -15.81
C PHE A 37 16.03 -3.10 -15.04
N THR A 38 15.90 -1.82 -15.30
CA THR A 38 16.43 -0.81 -14.40
C THR A 38 15.54 -0.69 -13.17
N ILE A 39 16.07 -0.15 -12.08
CA ILE A 39 15.27 0.19 -10.89
C ILE A 39 14.17 1.18 -11.28
N GLY A 40 14.44 2.12 -12.19
CA GLY A 40 13.44 3.05 -12.72
C GLY A 40 12.28 2.34 -13.40
N GLU A 41 12.56 1.39 -14.31
CA GLU A 41 11.50 0.60 -14.96
C GLU A 41 10.69 -0.23 -13.97
N LEU A 42 11.34 -0.83 -12.94
CA LEU A 42 10.61 -1.55 -11.89
C LEU A 42 9.70 -0.64 -11.08
N ALA A 43 10.10 0.61 -10.86
CA ALA A 43 9.25 1.59 -10.19
C ALA A 43 8.03 1.99 -11.04
N GLU A 44 8.17 2.06 -12.38
CA GLU A 44 7.09 2.42 -13.29
C GLU A 44 6.01 1.33 -13.44
N ILE A 45 6.36 0.04 -13.26
CA ILE A 45 5.41 -1.07 -13.38
C ILE A 45 4.57 -1.32 -12.13
N GLN A 46 4.60 -0.43 -11.14
CA GLN A 46 3.77 -0.55 -9.95
C GLN A 46 2.27 -0.58 -10.31
N PRO A 47 1.46 -1.42 -9.64
CA PRO A 47 0.03 -1.48 -9.89
C PRO A 47 -0.62 -0.10 -9.78
N GLY A 48 -1.43 0.26 -10.76
CA GLY A 48 -2.23 1.49 -10.70
C GLY A 48 -3.21 1.46 -9.52
N LEU A 49 -3.54 2.65 -8.97
CA LEU A 49 -4.47 2.77 -7.84
C LEU A 49 -5.81 2.04 -8.08
N GLY A 50 -6.33 2.10 -9.31
CA GLY A 50 -7.57 1.40 -9.66
C GLY A 50 -7.50 -0.12 -9.53
N SER A 51 -6.33 -0.73 -9.74
CA SER A 51 -6.12 -2.16 -9.53
C SER A 51 -6.14 -2.52 -8.05
N ILE A 52 -5.48 -1.72 -7.20
CA ILE A 52 -5.47 -1.92 -5.76
C ILE A 52 -6.86 -1.67 -5.16
N MET A 53 -7.56 -0.62 -5.58
CA MET A 53 -8.93 -0.33 -5.10
C MET A 53 -9.94 -1.42 -5.50
N ARG A 54 -9.74 -2.09 -6.63
CA ARG A 54 -10.53 -3.25 -7.02
C ARG A 54 -10.32 -4.42 -6.06
N GLU A 55 -9.07 -4.64 -5.64
CA GLU A 55 -8.73 -5.64 -4.62
C GLU A 55 -9.36 -5.29 -3.26
N PHE A 56 -9.33 -4.03 -2.84
CA PHE A 56 -10.04 -3.56 -1.66
C PHE A 56 -11.53 -3.94 -1.70
N GLY A 57 -12.21 -3.57 -2.79
CA GLY A 57 -13.64 -3.86 -2.94
C GLY A 57 -13.94 -5.34 -2.93
N HIS A 58 -13.07 -6.15 -3.55
CA HIS A 58 -13.20 -7.60 -3.59
C HIS A 58 -13.05 -8.25 -2.21
N ARG A 59 -12.00 -7.88 -1.47
CA ARG A 59 -11.76 -8.39 -0.12
C ARG A 59 -12.83 -7.92 0.86
N PHE A 60 -13.27 -6.68 0.73
CA PHE A 60 -14.35 -6.13 1.55
C PHE A 60 -15.67 -6.88 1.32
N TYR A 61 -15.97 -7.24 0.08
CA TYR A 61 -17.09 -8.09 -0.29
C TYR A 61 -17.02 -9.48 0.37
N ILE A 62 -15.86 -10.16 0.30
CA ILE A 62 -15.67 -11.48 0.92
C ILE A 62 -15.82 -11.37 2.44
N ALA A 63 -15.22 -10.35 3.08
CA ALA A 63 -15.31 -10.13 4.53
C ALA A 63 -16.77 -10.07 5.02
N TYR A 64 -17.67 -9.44 4.26
CA TYR A 64 -19.08 -9.36 4.61
C TYR A 64 -19.72 -10.74 4.68
N TYR A 65 -19.55 -11.54 3.63
CA TYR A 65 -20.21 -12.85 3.56
C TYR A 65 -19.56 -13.87 4.49
N ALA A 66 -18.27 -13.78 4.72
CA ALA A 66 -17.56 -14.57 5.72
C ALA A 66 -18.12 -14.30 7.14
N ALA A 67 -18.21 -13.03 7.54
CA ALA A 67 -18.81 -12.66 8.83
C ALA A 67 -20.28 -13.08 8.93
N LYS A 68 -21.06 -12.92 7.85
CA LYS A 68 -22.45 -13.36 7.77
C LYS A 68 -22.61 -14.87 7.96
N ALA A 69 -21.64 -15.65 7.47
CA ALA A 69 -21.59 -17.10 7.63
C ALA A 69 -20.91 -17.55 8.93
N ASN A 70 -20.66 -16.61 9.86
CA ASN A 70 -19.94 -16.84 11.13
C ASN A 70 -18.48 -17.31 10.98
N ASN A 71 -17.89 -17.15 9.79
CA ASN A 71 -16.47 -17.40 9.54
C ASN A 71 -15.67 -16.12 9.83
N TRP A 72 -15.47 -15.84 11.13
CA TRP A 72 -14.81 -14.62 11.60
C TRP A 72 -13.34 -14.58 11.29
N ASP A 73 -12.69 -15.74 11.19
CA ASP A 73 -11.26 -15.82 10.83
C ASP A 73 -11.04 -15.43 9.37
N LEU A 74 -11.90 -15.89 8.47
CA LEU A 74 -11.85 -15.44 7.07
C LEU A 74 -12.17 -13.95 6.94
N ALA A 75 -13.15 -13.45 7.70
CA ALA A 75 -13.48 -12.03 7.71
C ALA A 75 -12.28 -11.18 8.18
N LYS A 76 -11.62 -11.60 9.26
CA LYS A 76 -10.42 -10.95 9.80
C LYS A 76 -9.28 -10.96 8.78
N TYR A 77 -9.01 -12.11 8.18
CA TYR A 77 -7.99 -12.25 7.13
C TYR A 77 -8.24 -11.23 6.00
N GLN A 78 -9.45 -11.16 5.46
CA GLN A 78 -9.75 -10.25 4.36
C GLN A 78 -9.55 -8.77 4.72
N ILE A 79 -9.87 -8.37 5.94
CA ILE A 79 -9.66 -6.98 6.38
C ILE A 79 -8.18 -6.68 6.59
N ASN A 80 -7.39 -7.63 7.07
CA ASN A 80 -5.93 -7.46 7.19
C ASN A 80 -5.27 -7.29 5.81
N GLU A 81 -5.66 -8.08 4.82
CA GLU A 81 -5.17 -7.97 3.46
C GLU A 81 -5.53 -6.61 2.80
N ILE A 82 -6.66 -5.99 3.19
CA ILE A 82 -6.98 -4.62 2.79
C ILE A 82 -5.93 -3.66 3.35
N LEU A 83 -5.52 -3.82 4.61
CA LEU A 83 -4.51 -2.96 5.23
C LEU A 83 -3.15 -3.12 4.57
N GLU A 84 -2.72 -4.34 4.26
CA GLU A 84 -1.47 -4.59 3.53
C GLU A 84 -1.48 -3.93 2.14
N ALA A 85 -2.59 -4.06 1.41
CA ALA A 85 -2.76 -3.39 0.13
C ALA A 85 -2.80 -1.85 0.28
N GLN A 86 -3.30 -1.33 1.40
CA GLN A 86 -3.28 0.10 1.73
C GLN A 86 -1.85 0.62 1.91
N GLU A 87 -0.99 -0.11 2.61
CA GLU A 87 0.41 0.26 2.82
C GLU A 87 1.14 0.44 1.48
N ILE A 88 0.88 -0.41 0.49
CA ILE A 88 1.41 -0.26 -0.88
C ILE A 88 0.98 1.09 -1.48
N VAL A 89 -0.29 1.48 -1.30
CA VAL A 89 -0.79 2.77 -1.82
C VAL A 89 -0.17 3.95 -1.08
N GLU A 90 0.00 3.87 0.23
CA GLU A 90 0.61 4.94 1.04
C GLU A 90 2.03 5.25 0.57
N VAL A 91 2.80 4.23 0.19
CA VAL A 91 4.16 4.37 -0.33
C VAL A 91 4.16 4.82 -1.79
N THR A 92 3.40 4.16 -2.65
CA THR A 92 3.44 4.39 -4.11
C THR A 92 2.63 5.60 -4.56
N ARG A 93 1.73 6.11 -3.72
CA ARG A 93 0.83 7.24 -4.00
C ARG A 93 0.72 8.17 -2.78
N PRO A 94 1.83 8.80 -2.34
CA PRO A 94 1.93 9.51 -1.05
C PRO A 94 0.90 10.63 -0.87
N LYS A 95 0.36 11.18 -1.96
CA LYS A 95 -0.73 12.18 -1.88
C LYS A 95 -1.99 11.65 -1.20
N TYR A 96 -2.21 10.33 -1.18
CA TYR A 96 -3.36 9.70 -0.52
C TYR A 96 -3.04 9.16 0.87
N ALA A 97 -1.75 9.08 1.28
CA ALA A 97 -1.33 8.42 2.52
C ALA A 97 -2.06 8.96 3.76
N LYS A 98 -2.13 10.28 3.93
CA LYS A 98 -2.83 10.90 5.07
C LYS A 98 -4.32 10.53 5.11
N GLN A 99 -4.96 10.50 3.95
CA GLN A 99 -6.39 10.21 3.82
C GLN A 99 -6.69 8.72 4.10
N LEU A 100 -5.84 7.83 3.59
CA LEU A 100 -5.92 6.39 3.84
C LEU A 100 -5.67 6.06 5.32
N LYS A 101 -4.68 6.70 5.95
CA LYS A 101 -4.43 6.51 7.38
C LYS A 101 -5.59 7.00 8.25
N SER A 102 -6.24 8.09 7.85
CA SER A 102 -7.48 8.55 8.50
C SER A 102 -8.61 7.55 8.34
N PHE A 103 -8.78 6.97 7.15
CA PHE A 103 -9.78 5.93 6.87
C PHE A 103 -9.53 4.67 7.68
N GLU A 104 -8.28 4.19 7.76
CA GLU A 104 -7.90 3.06 8.62
C GLU A 104 -8.34 3.31 10.07
N ASN A 105 -7.94 4.44 10.64
CA ASN A 105 -8.19 4.75 12.04
C ASN A 105 -9.68 4.98 12.38
N SER A 106 -10.43 5.59 11.46
CA SER A 106 -11.84 5.95 11.69
C SER A 106 -12.83 4.87 11.32
N SER A 107 -12.51 4.02 10.34
CA SER A 107 -13.44 3.05 9.75
C SER A 107 -12.97 1.61 9.89
N ILE A 108 -11.78 1.27 9.38
CA ILE A 108 -11.29 -0.12 9.38
C ILE A 108 -11.07 -0.65 10.79
N LYS A 109 -10.47 0.12 11.69
CA LYS A 109 -10.27 -0.32 13.09
C LYS A 109 -11.59 -0.59 13.83
N LYS A 110 -12.63 0.17 13.54
CA LYS A 110 -13.96 -0.10 14.12
C LYS A 110 -14.58 -1.37 13.56
N LEU A 111 -14.35 -1.64 12.28
CA LEU A 111 -14.79 -2.89 11.65
C LEU A 111 -14.03 -4.09 12.22
N GLN A 112 -12.70 -3.99 12.37
CA GLN A 112 -11.88 -5.04 13.01
C GLN A 112 -12.36 -5.35 14.43
N ASN A 113 -12.64 -4.33 15.24
CA ASN A 113 -13.18 -4.52 16.61
C ASN A 113 -14.50 -5.29 16.61
N SER A 114 -15.37 -5.09 15.62
CA SER A 114 -16.62 -5.85 15.50
C SER A 114 -16.39 -7.32 15.11
N ILE A 115 -15.35 -7.59 14.31
CA ILE A 115 -14.91 -8.95 13.96
C ILE A 115 -14.36 -9.68 15.19
N GLU A 116 -13.52 -9.01 15.98
CA GLU A 116 -12.96 -9.58 17.22
C GLU A 116 -14.05 -9.93 18.24
N LYS A 117 -15.09 -9.12 18.32
CA LYS A 117 -16.27 -9.38 19.17
C LYS A 117 -17.19 -10.46 18.60
N LYS A 118 -16.97 -10.88 17.36
CA LYS A 118 -17.87 -11.81 16.64
C LYS A 118 -19.34 -11.37 16.67
N ASP A 119 -19.56 -10.04 16.66
CA ASP A 119 -20.87 -9.41 16.75
C ASP A 119 -21.37 -9.02 15.35
N TRP A 120 -22.24 -9.86 14.79
CA TRP A 120 -22.80 -9.65 13.45
C TRP A 120 -23.59 -8.34 13.32
N LYS A 121 -24.35 -7.93 14.35
CA LYS A 121 -25.14 -6.70 14.29
C LYS A 121 -24.21 -5.48 14.23
N LEU A 122 -23.21 -5.44 15.09
CA LEU A 122 -22.20 -4.40 15.13
C LEU A 122 -21.37 -4.39 13.83
N PHE A 123 -20.95 -5.58 13.36
CA PHE A 123 -20.20 -5.71 12.11
C PHE A 123 -20.99 -5.14 10.94
N LYS A 124 -22.25 -5.52 10.76
CA LYS A 124 -23.10 -5.00 9.68
C LYS A 124 -23.25 -3.48 9.73
N GLN A 125 -23.40 -2.91 10.92
CA GLN A 125 -23.44 -1.47 11.10
C GLN A 125 -22.10 -0.83 10.65
N LYS A 126 -20.96 -1.32 11.15
CA LYS A 126 -19.63 -0.79 10.82
C LYS A 126 -19.27 -1.00 9.36
N TYR A 127 -19.71 -2.10 8.76
CA TYR A 127 -19.55 -2.34 7.33
C TYR A 127 -20.25 -1.26 6.48
N ASN A 128 -21.49 -0.91 6.82
CA ASN A 128 -22.22 0.14 6.12
C ASN A 128 -21.57 1.53 6.32
N GLU A 129 -21.12 1.85 7.54
CA GLU A 129 -20.38 3.09 7.83
C GLU A 129 -19.09 3.14 7.00
N THR A 130 -18.35 2.04 6.90
CA THR A 130 -17.13 1.92 6.11
C THR A 130 -17.43 2.07 4.62
N THR A 131 -18.50 1.46 4.12
CA THR A 131 -18.97 1.64 2.72
C THR A 131 -19.22 3.11 2.39
N ASN A 132 -19.88 3.82 3.28
CA ASN A 132 -20.13 5.26 3.11
C ASN A 132 -18.82 6.07 3.09
N ALA A 133 -17.86 5.72 3.95
CA ALA A 133 -16.55 6.35 3.98
C ALA A 133 -15.76 6.10 2.69
N CYS A 134 -15.80 4.88 2.12
CA CYS A 134 -15.22 4.57 0.81
C CYS A 134 -15.78 5.48 -0.29
N ASN A 135 -17.11 5.57 -0.35
CA ASN A 135 -17.80 6.35 -1.38
C ASN A 135 -17.58 7.86 -1.21
N ALA A 136 -17.50 8.35 0.03
CA ALA A 136 -17.13 9.73 0.33
C ALA A 136 -15.70 10.05 -0.12
N CYS A 137 -14.74 9.15 0.15
CA CYS A 137 -13.36 9.28 -0.30
C CYS A 137 -13.27 9.36 -1.83
N HIS A 138 -13.99 8.51 -2.56
CA HIS A 138 -14.07 8.60 -4.02
C HIS A 138 -14.58 9.97 -4.49
N THR A 139 -15.62 10.48 -3.85
CA THR A 139 -16.22 11.77 -4.20
C THR A 139 -15.25 12.93 -4.03
N VAL A 140 -14.57 13.01 -2.88
CA VAL A 140 -13.63 14.12 -2.61
C VAL A 140 -12.36 14.06 -3.44
N ASN A 141 -12.04 12.88 -4.01
CA ASN A 141 -10.92 12.69 -4.92
C ASN A 141 -11.32 12.81 -6.40
N GLY A 142 -12.49 13.34 -6.72
CA GLY A 142 -12.93 13.60 -8.09
C GLY A 142 -13.51 12.39 -8.83
N HIS A 143 -13.86 11.31 -8.10
CA HIS A 143 -14.43 10.08 -8.66
C HIS A 143 -15.84 9.77 -8.11
N PRO A 144 -16.81 10.72 -8.13
CA PRO A 144 -18.14 10.50 -7.55
C PRO A 144 -18.95 9.42 -8.27
N TYR A 145 -18.55 9.05 -9.47
CA TYR A 145 -19.12 7.98 -10.28
C TYR A 145 -18.65 6.57 -9.87
N ILE A 146 -17.59 6.46 -9.07
CA ILE A 146 -17.14 5.19 -8.48
C ILE A 146 -17.82 5.01 -7.13
N LYS A 147 -18.82 4.11 -7.10
CA LYS A 147 -19.55 3.79 -5.88
C LYS A 147 -19.45 2.31 -5.59
N TYR A 148 -18.80 1.99 -4.48
CA TYR A 148 -18.82 0.63 -3.98
C TYR A 148 -20.25 0.27 -3.54
N GLN A 149 -20.70 -0.90 -3.95
CA GLN A 149 -21.96 -1.51 -3.54
C GLN A 149 -21.72 -2.98 -3.26
N LEU A 150 -22.23 -3.45 -2.12
CA LEU A 150 -22.13 -4.87 -1.77
C LEU A 150 -22.90 -5.73 -2.81
N PRO A 151 -22.25 -6.71 -3.46
CA PRO A 151 -22.93 -7.67 -4.32
C PRO A 151 -24.04 -8.42 -3.56
N LYS A 152 -25.16 -8.68 -4.23
CA LYS A 152 -26.35 -9.33 -3.61
C LYS A 152 -26.14 -10.79 -3.21
N LYS A 153 -25.16 -11.47 -3.83
CA LYS A 153 -24.86 -12.90 -3.61
C LYS A 153 -23.43 -13.06 -3.15
N GLU A 154 -23.18 -14.07 -2.32
CA GLU A 154 -21.84 -14.46 -1.92
C GLU A 154 -21.00 -14.97 -3.10
N PRO A 155 -19.67 -14.91 -3.04
CA PRO A 155 -18.81 -15.43 -4.08
C PRO A 155 -18.92 -16.96 -4.15
N LYS A 156 -19.10 -17.48 -5.38
CA LYS A 156 -19.28 -18.94 -5.59
C LYS A 156 -17.99 -19.74 -5.57
N TYR A 157 -16.85 -19.07 -5.80
CA TYR A 157 -15.53 -19.71 -5.90
C TYR A 157 -14.83 -19.90 -4.53
N LEU A 158 -15.42 -19.39 -3.46
CA LEU A 158 -14.86 -19.47 -2.10
C LEU A 158 -15.96 -19.92 -1.12
N ARG A 159 -15.65 -20.91 -0.26
CA ARG A 159 -16.56 -21.33 0.79
C ARG A 159 -16.57 -20.30 1.91
N MET A 160 -17.74 -19.74 2.23
CA MET A 160 -17.90 -18.77 3.30
C MET A 160 -18.05 -19.41 4.69
N SER A 161 -18.75 -20.55 4.78
CA SER A 161 -18.88 -21.31 6.03
C SER A 161 -17.67 -22.22 6.31
N LEU A 162 -17.39 -22.45 7.57
CA LEU A 162 -16.46 -23.48 8.04
C LEU A 162 -17.02 -24.87 7.84
#